data_cd6184389b9352d88104b57e126867da
#
_entry.id   cd6184389b9352d88104b57e126867da
#
_cell.length_a   1.000
_cell.length_b   1.000
_cell.length_c   1.000
_cell.angle_alpha   90.00
_cell.angle_beta   90.00
_cell.angle_gamma   90.00
#
_symmetry.space_group_name_H-M   'P 1'
#
loop_
_entity.id
_entity.type
_entity.pdbx_description
1 polymer ?
#
loop_
_entity_poly.entity_id
_entity_poly.type
_entity_poly.pdbx_seq_one_letter_code
_entity_poly.pdbx_strand_id
1 'polypeptide(L)'
;EEWLPFSLLMHCRNTSEYNFIKMTVLDKLQEYDRRYQSSLLDTLSAALRENSLEDAAERQHIHINTLRYRLGKIKEITQKNYFKMTDRYFLLLCIMIQRMEHEQL
;
A
#
# COMPACT_ATOMS: atom_id res chain seq x y z
N GLU A 1 -12.19 -3.02 5.20
CA GLU A 1 -13.17 -2.98 4.19
C GLU A 1 -13.82 -1.66 4.10
N GLU A 2 -13.93 -1.00 5.16
CA GLU A 2 -14.63 0.27 5.15
C GLU A 2 -13.68 1.42 5.24
N TRP A 3 -12.55 1.32 4.61
CA TRP A 3 -11.60 2.42 4.63
C TRP A 3 -12.24 3.68 4.09
N LEU A 4 -12.63 3.63 2.85
CA LEU A 4 -13.34 4.71 2.17
C LEU A 4 -14.36 4.09 1.23
N PRO A 5 -15.45 4.79 0.97
CA PRO A 5 -16.40 4.28 -0.01
C PRO A 5 -15.75 4.16 -1.39
N PHE A 6 -15.86 2.98 -1.96
CA PHE A 6 -15.37 2.77 -3.31
C PHE A 6 -16.01 3.74 -4.30
N SER A 7 -17.27 4.11 -4.05
CA SER A 7 -17.95 5.03 -4.96
C SER A 7 -17.21 6.37 -5.05
N LEU A 8 -16.69 6.86 -3.92
CA LEU A 8 -15.93 8.10 -3.95
C LEU A 8 -14.66 7.94 -4.77
N LEU A 9 -13.96 6.84 -4.58
CA LEU A 9 -12.73 6.60 -5.31
C LEU A 9 -13.00 6.40 -6.79
N MET A 10 -14.13 5.77 -7.14
CA MET A 10 -14.47 5.57 -8.54
C MET A 10 -14.69 6.88 -9.26
N HIS A 11 -15.17 7.90 -8.58
CA HIS A 11 -15.30 9.22 -9.18
C HIS A 11 -13.96 9.85 -9.50
N CYS A 12 -12.89 9.42 -8.82
CA CYS A 12 -11.55 9.93 -9.07
C CYS A 12 -10.81 9.12 -10.12
N ARG A 13 -11.40 8.04 -10.59
CA ARG A 13 -10.74 7.13 -11.50
C ARG A 13 -10.34 7.84 -12.79
N ASN A 14 -9.11 7.57 -13.20
CA ASN A 14 -8.54 8.15 -14.42
C ASN A 14 -8.34 9.65 -14.39
N THR A 15 -8.50 10.29 -13.23
CA THR A 15 -8.03 11.67 -13.11
C THR A 15 -6.51 11.65 -13.09
N SER A 16 -5.93 12.84 -13.31
CA SER A 16 -4.47 12.93 -13.26
C SER A 16 -3.93 12.59 -11.88
N GLU A 17 -4.65 12.97 -10.82
CA GLU A 17 -4.23 12.66 -9.46
C GLU A 17 -4.25 11.16 -9.19
N TYR A 18 -5.31 10.49 -9.61
CA TYR A 18 -5.41 9.05 -9.48
C TYR A 18 -4.25 8.36 -10.20
N ASN A 19 -4.01 8.75 -11.44
CA ASN A 19 -2.97 8.14 -12.24
C ASN A 19 -1.59 8.44 -11.69
N PHE A 20 -1.39 9.63 -11.12
CA PHE A 20 -0.11 9.98 -10.50
C PHE A 20 0.20 9.04 -9.34
N ILE A 21 -0.77 8.81 -8.45
CA ILE A 21 -0.57 7.90 -7.32
C ILE A 21 -0.32 6.48 -7.82
N LYS A 22 -1.10 6.04 -8.81
CA LYS A 22 -0.93 4.71 -9.36
C LYS A 22 0.49 4.53 -9.90
N MET A 23 0.96 5.50 -10.68
CA MET A 23 2.27 5.37 -11.34
C MET A 23 3.43 5.51 -10.35
N THR A 24 3.32 6.43 -9.41
CA THR A 24 4.46 6.73 -8.54
C THR A 24 4.55 5.82 -7.33
N VAL A 25 3.45 5.17 -6.94
CA VAL A 25 3.45 4.33 -5.75
C VAL A 25 3.10 2.90 -6.12
N LEU A 26 1.88 2.68 -6.65
CA LEU A 26 1.41 1.33 -6.86
C LEU A 26 2.23 0.57 -7.89
N ASP A 27 2.45 1.19 -9.04
CA ASP A 27 3.18 0.50 -10.11
C ASP A 27 4.61 0.16 -9.69
N LYS A 28 5.24 1.05 -8.94
CA LYS A 28 6.60 0.78 -8.47
C LYS A 28 6.64 -0.40 -7.51
N LEU A 29 5.68 -0.48 -6.60
CA LEU A 29 5.66 -1.59 -5.65
C LEU A 29 5.28 -2.89 -6.33
N GLN A 30 4.34 -2.85 -7.27
CA GLN A 30 3.99 -4.05 -8.02
C GLN A 30 5.17 -4.58 -8.82
N GLU A 31 5.90 -3.67 -9.45
CA GLU A 31 7.07 -4.07 -10.24
C GLU A 31 8.14 -4.69 -9.34
N TYR A 32 8.38 -4.10 -8.18
CA TYR A 32 9.36 -4.64 -7.25
C TYR A 32 8.94 -6.03 -6.77
N ASP A 33 7.68 -6.17 -6.36
CA ASP A 33 7.20 -7.47 -5.87
C ASP A 33 7.29 -8.54 -6.94
N ARG A 34 6.95 -8.19 -8.18
CA ARG A 34 7.03 -9.14 -9.28
C ARG A 34 8.47 -9.55 -9.54
N ARG A 35 9.37 -8.56 -9.55
CA ARG A 35 10.76 -8.80 -9.94
C ARG A 35 11.50 -9.62 -8.91
N TYR A 36 11.25 -9.37 -7.63
CA TYR A 36 11.99 -10.02 -6.55
C TYR A 36 11.15 -11.03 -5.81
N GLN A 37 9.95 -11.31 -6.29
CA GLN A 37 9.03 -12.26 -5.67
C GLN A 37 8.86 -11.94 -4.19
N SER A 38 8.65 -10.66 -3.90
CA SER A 38 8.48 -10.18 -2.55
C SER A 38 7.00 -9.89 -2.29
N SER A 39 6.69 -9.44 -1.07
CA SER A 39 5.32 -9.23 -0.63
C SER A 39 5.15 -7.86 0.01
N LEU A 40 5.76 -6.82 -0.59
CA LEU A 40 5.69 -5.49 0.00
C LEU A 40 4.26 -4.96 0.04
N LEU A 41 3.49 -5.18 -1.02
CA LEU A 41 2.12 -4.69 -1.03
C LEU A 41 1.26 -5.38 0.01
N ASP A 42 1.41 -6.69 0.19
CA ASP A 42 0.67 -7.41 1.22
C ASP A 42 1.06 -6.90 2.60
N THR A 43 2.35 -6.67 2.82
CA THR A 43 2.82 -6.16 4.10
C THR A 43 2.26 -4.77 4.37
N LEU A 44 2.28 -3.91 3.36
CA LEU A 44 1.75 -2.56 3.50
C LEU A 44 0.25 -2.61 3.83
N SER A 45 -0.49 -3.47 3.13
CA SER A 45 -1.92 -3.60 3.38
C SER A 45 -2.17 -4.02 4.82
N ALA A 46 -1.42 -5.00 5.31
CA ALA A 46 -1.57 -5.46 6.69
C ALA A 46 -1.24 -4.35 7.68
N ALA A 47 -0.15 -3.61 7.43
CA ALA A 47 0.27 -2.54 8.33
C ALA A 47 -0.80 -1.45 8.41
N LEU A 48 -1.46 -1.16 7.29
CA LEU A 48 -2.48 -0.11 7.27
C LEU A 48 -3.80 -0.55 7.88
N ARG A 49 -4.08 -1.84 7.90
CA ARG A 49 -5.39 -2.35 8.34
C ARG A 49 -5.40 -2.80 9.79
N GLU A 50 -4.29 -3.29 10.30
CA GLU A 50 -4.27 -3.82 11.66
C GLU A 50 -4.10 -2.70 12.66
N ASN A 51 -4.44 -2.99 13.91
CA ASN A 51 -4.41 -1.97 14.96
C ASN A 51 -2.99 -1.58 15.38
N SER A 52 -2.03 -2.47 15.15
CA SER A 52 -0.64 -2.21 15.53
C SER A 52 0.28 -2.92 14.56
N LEU A 53 1.56 -2.52 14.58
CA LEU A 53 2.54 -3.20 13.75
C LEU A 53 2.77 -4.63 14.25
N GLU A 54 2.65 -4.85 15.56
CA GLU A 54 2.75 -6.19 16.08
C GLU A 54 1.65 -7.09 15.52
N ASP A 55 0.43 -6.58 15.48
CA ASP A 55 -0.68 -7.34 14.91
C ASP A 55 -0.46 -7.60 13.43
N ALA A 56 0.05 -6.62 12.72
CA ALA A 56 0.33 -6.78 11.28
C ALA A 56 1.39 -7.84 11.05
N ALA A 57 2.43 -7.84 11.85
CA ALA A 57 3.50 -8.81 11.71
C ALA A 57 2.97 -10.23 11.98
N GLU A 58 2.15 -10.37 13.02
CA GLU A 58 1.56 -11.66 13.35
C GLU A 58 0.66 -12.14 12.20
N ARG A 59 -0.13 -11.24 11.65
CA ARG A 59 -1.01 -11.59 10.53
C ARG A 59 -0.22 -12.08 9.33
N GLN A 60 0.94 -11.47 9.10
CA GLN A 60 1.80 -11.82 7.98
C GLN A 60 2.73 -13.00 8.31
N HIS A 61 2.71 -13.48 9.55
CA HIS A 61 3.57 -14.57 10.01
C HIS A 61 5.06 -14.23 9.86
N ILE A 62 5.41 -12.99 10.20
CA ILE A 62 6.79 -12.53 10.16
C ILE A 62 7.12 -11.84 11.47
N HIS A 63 8.43 -11.74 11.74
CA HIS A 63 8.89 -10.99 12.90
C HIS A 63 8.68 -9.49 12.68
N ILE A 64 8.46 -8.78 13.79
CA ILE A 64 8.22 -7.34 13.71
C ILE A 64 9.39 -6.59 13.05
N ASN A 65 10.61 -7.06 13.25
CA ASN A 65 11.76 -6.42 12.61
C ASN A 65 11.72 -6.60 11.10
N THR A 66 11.24 -7.73 10.63
CA THR A 66 11.06 -7.95 9.20
C THR A 66 10.01 -7.00 8.65
N LEU A 67 8.93 -6.80 9.40
CA LEU A 67 7.90 -5.86 8.98
C LEU A 67 8.48 -4.45 8.85
N ARG A 68 9.23 -4.02 9.85
CA ARG A 68 9.85 -2.68 9.81
C ARG A 68 10.81 -2.56 8.64
N TYR A 69 11.57 -3.60 8.37
CA TYR A 69 12.49 -3.59 7.22
C TYR A 69 11.71 -3.39 5.91
N ARG A 70 10.61 -4.11 5.77
CA ARG A 70 9.80 -4.00 4.56
C ARG A 70 9.18 -2.62 4.41
N LEU A 71 8.73 -2.02 5.50
CA LEU A 71 8.21 -0.65 5.45
C LEU A 71 9.30 0.34 5.05
N GLY A 72 10.54 0.11 5.51
CA GLY A 72 11.67 0.92 5.08
C GLY A 72 11.97 0.74 3.60
N LYS A 73 11.85 -0.47 3.10
CA LYS A 73 12.05 -0.73 1.68
C LYS A 73 10.99 -0.01 0.85
N ILE A 74 9.76 0.01 1.32
CA ILE A 74 8.70 0.74 0.64
C ILE A 74 9.06 2.22 0.55
N LYS A 75 9.61 2.79 1.63
CA LYS A 75 10.04 4.17 1.60
C LYS A 75 11.11 4.41 0.54
N GLU A 76 12.08 3.49 0.44
CA GLU A 76 13.13 3.63 -0.57
C GLU A 76 12.56 3.63 -1.98
N ILE A 77 11.60 2.76 -2.23
CA ILE A 77 11.06 2.58 -3.58
C ILE A 77 10.14 3.74 -3.96
N THR A 78 9.28 4.16 -3.04
CA THR A 78 8.19 5.08 -3.36
C THR A 78 8.45 6.50 -2.87
N GLN A 79 9.45 6.72 -2.02
CA GLN A 79 9.70 7.98 -1.35
C GLN A 79 8.57 8.35 -0.39
N LYS A 80 7.75 7.38 0.01
CA LYS A 80 6.66 7.61 0.96
C LYS A 80 6.94 6.83 2.22
N ASN A 81 7.00 7.54 3.34
CA ASN A 81 7.34 6.98 4.64
C ASN A 81 6.06 6.60 5.39
N TYR A 82 5.89 5.31 5.66
CA TYR A 82 4.70 4.82 6.37
C TYR A 82 4.48 5.57 7.69
N PHE A 83 5.56 6.00 8.33
CA PHE A 83 5.45 6.59 9.67
C PHE A 83 5.13 8.07 9.64
N LYS A 84 5.06 8.70 8.48
CA LYS A 84 4.60 10.08 8.34
C LYS A 84 3.14 10.08 7.94
N MET A 85 2.34 10.86 8.64
CA MET A 85 0.89 10.82 8.45
C MET A 85 0.50 11.15 7.01
N THR A 86 1.08 12.20 6.42
CA THR A 86 0.70 12.59 5.08
C THR A 86 1.10 11.54 4.06
N ASP A 87 2.29 10.95 4.22
CA ASP A 87 2.73 9.90 3.32
C ASP A 87 1.89 8.65 3.48
N ARG A 88 1.45 8.37 4.70
CA ARG A 88 0.62 7.19 4.94
C ARG A 88 -0.71 7.30 4.20
N TYR A 89 -1.25 8.51 4.07
CA TYR A 89 -2.46 8.69 3.28
C TYR A 89 -2.24 8.29 1.81
N PHE A 90 -1.09 8.68 1.26
CA PHE A 90 -0.78 8.26 -0.11
C PHE A 90 -0.67 6.74 -0.22
N LEU A 91 -0.04 6.12 0.77
CA LEU A 91 0.08 4.67 0.77
C LEU A 91 -1.28 3.99 0.91
N LEU A 92 -2.16 4.55 1.73
CA LEU A 92 -3.51 4.03 1.87
C LEU A 92 -4.26 4.13 0.55
N LEU A 93 -4.19 5.27 -0.11
CA LEU A 93 -4.84 5.44 -1.40
C LEU A 93 -4.29 4.44 -2.42
N CYS A 94 -2.99 4.19 -2.37
CA CYS A 94 -2.37 3.19 -3.25
C CYS A 94 -3.02 1.82 -3.07
N ILE A 95 -3.18 1.39 -1.82
CA ILE A 95 -3.79 0.09 -1.56
C ILE A 95 -5.25 0.06 -2.00
N MET A 96 -5.95 1.16 -1.81
CA MET A 96 -7.35 1.23 -2.25
C MET A 96 -7.47 1.19 -3.76
N ILE A 97 -6.56 1.86 -4.46
CA ILE A 97 -6.52 1.79 -5.91
C ILE A 97 -6.24 0.36 -6.37
N GLN A 98 -5.31 -0.31 -5.70
CA GLN A 98 -5.02 -1.70 -6.04
C GLN A 98 -6.26 -2.58 -5.92
N ARG A 99 -6.98 -2.42 -4.81
CA ARG A 99 -8.19 -3.23 -4.60
C ARG A 99 -9.24 -2.93 -5.64
N MET A 100 -9.41 -1.65 -5.96
CA MET A 100 -10.42 -1.27 -6.95
C MET A 100 -10.06 -1.82 -8.32
N GLU A 101 -8.79 -1.74 -8.71
CA GLU A 101 -8.37 -2.27 -10.01
C GLU A 101 -8.56 -3.77 -10.08
N HIS A 102 -8.30 -4.45 -8.97
CA HIS A 102 -8.51 -5.89 -8.91
C HIS A 102 -9.99 -6.25 -9.06
N GLU A 103 -10.85 -5.51 -8.40
CA GLU A 103 -12.25 -5.87 -8.36
C GLU A 103 -13.00 -5.44 -9.62
N GLN A 104 -12.37 -4.61 -10.42
CA GLN A 104 -12.95 -4.22 -11.70
C GLN A 104 -12.78 -5.31 -12.77
N LEU A 105 -11.97 -6.30 -12.47
CA LEU A 105 -11.77 -7.39 -13.38
C LEU A 105 -12.91 -8.39 -13.29
#